data_9d3ba208fc9492d09c6787cd2ae8c884
#
_entry.id   9d3ba208fc9492d09c6787cd2ae8c884
#
_cell.length_a   1.000
_cell.length_b   1.000
_cell.length_c   1.000
_cell.angle_alpha   90.00
_cell.angle_beta   90.00
_cell.angle_gamma   90.00
#
_symmetry.space_group_name_H-M   'P 1'
#
loop_
_entity.id
_entity.type
_entity.pdbx_description
1 polymer ?
#
loop_
_entity_poly.entity_id
_entity_poly.type
_entity_poly.pdbx_seq_one_letter_code
_entity_poly.pdbx_strand_id
1 'polypeptide(L)'
;MRSTYLIAVSSALCLFATASLQAETKVTISKTHLCCPMCVTAVAATLKDVAGVKPKCDQKAKTIEITADSDEAAQKAIDALAKAGFYGATDNEKIKYKLSEAPKGEVERLEIVGVHNCCGQCTTAIKKALEGVDGITANTVKAKSDSFVLEGKFSAEKAIQALLDIGFCAQAKK
;
A
#
# COMPACT_ATOMS: atom_id res chain seq x y z
N MET A 1 -17.52 -46.16 66.83
CA MET A 1 -18.17 -45.22 65.97
C MET A 1 -17.07 -44.22 65.46
N ARG A 2 -16.58 -44.43 64.21
CA ARG A 2 -15.54 -43.61 63.61
C ARG A 2 -16.22 -42.86 62.49
N SER A 3 -16.30 -41.51 62.70
CA SER A 3 -16.84 -40.57 61.70
C SER A 3 -15.71 -40.11 60.80
N THR A 4 -15.77 -40.49 59.52
CA THR A 4 -14.82 -40.06 58.49
C THR A 4 -15.36 -38.82 57.80
N TYR A 5 -14.69 -37.68 58.03
CA TYR A 5 -14.91 -36.41 57.27
C TYR A 5 -14.22 -36.49 55.93
N LEU A 6 -14.98 -36.50 54.85
CA LEU A 6 -14.49 -36.31 53.49
C LEU A 6 -14.37 -34.82 53.23
N ILE A 7 -13.13 -34.34 53.08
CA ILE A 7 -12.82 -32.96 52.64
C ILE A 7 -12.81 -32.97 51.12
N ALA A 8 -13.83 -32.36 50.50
CA ALA A 8 -13.85 -32.10 49.08
C ALA A 8 -13.01 -30.86 48.76
N VAL A 9 -11.83 -31.09 48.18
CA VAL A 9 -10.98 -30.02 47.67
C VAL A 9 -11.50 -29.63 46.29
N SER A 10 -12.20 -28.50 46.22
CA SER A 10 -12.68 -27.90 44.97
C SER A 10 -11.53 -27.10 44.34
N SER A 11 -10.85 -27.69 43.36
CA SER A 11 -9.82 -27.00 42.57
C SER A 11 -10.48 -26.04 41.56
N ALA A 12 -10.56 -24.77 41.93
CA ALA A 12 -10.94 -23.71 40.98
C ALA A 12 -9.77 -23.47 39.99
N LEU A 13 -9.95 -24.00 38.78
CA LEU A 13 -9.03 -23.78 37.65
C LEU A 13 -9.24 -22.36 37.11
N CYS A 14 -8.44 -21.39 37.58
CA CYS A 14 -8.39 -20.05 37.02
C CYS A 14 -7.77 -20.11 35.63
N LEU A 15 -8.58 -20.08 34.57
CA LEU A 15 -8.16 -19.82 33.20
C LEU A 15 -7.71 -18.35 33.12
N PHE A 16 -6.42 -18.09 33.29
CA PHE A 16 -5.83 -16.83 32.91
C PHE A 16 -5.84 -16.73 31.40
N ALA A 17 -6.82 -16.00 30.85
CA ALA A 17 -6.77 -15.53 29.47
C ALA A 17 -5.59 -14.54 29.36
N THR A 18 -4.46 -15.03 28.88
CA THR A 18 -3.34 -14.16 28.50
C THR A 18 -3.76 -13.36 27.27
N ALA A 19 -4.30 -12.17 27.48
CA ALA A 19 -4.40 -11.19 26.42
C ALA A 19 -2.98 -10.91 25.95
N SER A 20 -2.61 -11.44 24.76
CA SER A 20 -1.37 -11.08 24.10
C SER A 20 -1.40 -9.58 23.84
N LEU A 21 -0.65 -8.79 24.61
CA LEU A 21 -0.37 -7.39 24.30
C LEU A 21 0.48 -7.41 23.01
N GLN A 22 -0.17 -7.35 21.87
CA GLN A 22 0.54 -7.14 20.62
C GLN A 22 1.06 -5.71 20.61
N ALA A 23 2.37 -5.57 20.43
CA ALA A 23 2.99 -4.26 20.33
C ALA A 23 2.46 -3.54 19.09
N GLU A 24 2.10 -2.27 19.26
CA GLU A 24 1.66 -1.40 18.18
C GLU A 24 2.77 -1.28 17.11
N THR A 25 2.42 -1.54 15.85
CA THR A 25 3.35 -1.42 14.73
C THR A 25 3.18 -0.05 14.08
N LYS A 26 4.28 0.68 13.94
CA LYS A 26 4.32 1.97 13.22
C LYS A 26 5.08 1.81 11.92
N VAL A 27 4.51 2.36 10.85
CA VAL A 27 5.12 2.37 9.52
C VAL A 27 4.94 3.76 8.91
N THR A 28 6.04 4.36 8.47
CA THR A 28 6.02 5.60 7.70
C THR A 28 6.29 5.28 6.24
N ILE A 29 5.38 5.69 5.37
CA ILE A 29 5.53 5.59 3.92
C ILE A 29 5.92 6.98 3.43
N SER A 30 7.08 7.10 2.83
CA SER A 30 7.61 8.35 2.28
C SER A 30 7.58 8.38 0.76
N LYS A 31 7.67 9.59 0.18
CA LYS A 31 7.64 9.81 -1.27
C LYS A 31 6.33 9.37 -1.96
N THR A 32 5.23 9.31 -1.23
CA THR A 32 3.92 8.98 -1.81
C THR A 32 3.38 10.17 -2.59
N HIS A 33 2.72 9.92 -3.74
CA HIS A 33 2.09 10.99 -4.52
C HIS A 33 0.83 11.51 -3.83
N LEU A 34 0.97 12.55 -3.02
CA LEU A 34 -0.12 13.26 -2.33
C LEU A 34 -0.21 14.71 -2.86
N CYS A 35 -0.66 14.89 -4.11
CA CYS A 35 -0.64 16.20 -4.78
C CYS A 35 -1.76 17.14 -4.33
N CYS A 36 -2.85 16.62 -3.78
CA CYS A 36 -4.02 17.41 -3.41
C CYS A 36 -4.82 16.76 -2.26
N PRO A 37 -5.78 17.47 -1.64
CA PRO A 37 -6.62 16.93 -0.57
C PRO A 37 -7.41 15.67 -0.98
N MET A 38 -7.73 15.50 -2.26
CA MET A 38 -8.41 14.30 -2.77
C MET A 38 -7.56 13.05 -2.58
N CYS A 39 -6.23 13.13 -2.76
CA CYS A 39 -5.32 12.01 -2.50
C CYS A 39 -5.35 11.63 -1.01
N VAL A 40 -5.33 12.62 -0.11
CA VAL A 40 -5.41 12.39 1.35
C VAL A 40 -6.74 11.72 1.72
N THR A 41 -7.86 12.22 1.18
CA THR A 41 -9.18 11.61 1.38
C THR A 41 -9.24 10.18 0.84
N ALA A 42 -8.63 9.92 -0.32
CA ALA A 42 -8.58 8.57 -0.92
C ALA A 42 -7.78 7.60 -0.04
N VAL A 43 -6.64 8.02 0.53
CA VAL A 43 -5.88 7.21 1.50
C VAL A 43 -6.73 6.90 2.73
N ALA A 44 -7.38 7.91 3.31
CA ALA A 44 -8.24 7.71 4.48
C ALA A 44 -9.41 6.76 4.16
N ALA A 45 -10.06 6.91 3.00
CA ALA A 45 -11.13 6.03 2.55
C ALA A 45 -10.66 4.59 2.32
N THR A 46 -9.45 4.41 1.78
CA THR A 46 -8.85 3.08 1.55
C THR A 46 -8.59 2.35 2.86
N LEU A 47 -8.14 3.06 3.89
CA LEU A 47 -7.70 2.45 5.14
C LEU A 47 -8.79 2.38 6.22
N LYS A 48 -9.94 3.04 6.05
CA LYS A 48 -11.03 3.06 7.04
C LYS A 48 -11.56 1.67 7.40
N ASP A 49 -11.56 0.75 6.44
CA ASP A 49 -12.10 -0.60 6.58
C ASP A 49 -11.02 -1.64 6.94
N VAL A 50 -9.77 -1.20 7.14
CA VAL A 50 -8.68 -2.06 7.60
C VAL A 50 -8.67 -2.05 9.13
N ALA A 51 -9.14 -3.14 9.73
CA ALA A 51 -9.25 -3.25 11.18
C ALA A 51 -7.88 -3.05 11.87
N GLY A 52 -7.89 -2.33 13.00
CA GLY A 52 -6.68 -2.09 13.81
C GLY A 52 -5.69 -1.09 13.19
N VAL A 53 -6.11 -0.28 12.21
CA VAL A 53 -5.24 0.68 11.51
C VAL A 53 -5.72 2.11 11.69
N LYS A 54 -4.78 3.01 12.01
CA LYS A 54 -4.98 4.46 12.12
C LYS A 54 -4.01 5.17 11.19
N PRO A 55 -4.46 5.72 10.04
CA PRO A 55 -3.62 6.46 9.13
C PRO A 55 -3.53 7.95 9.52
N LYS A 56 -2.38 8.56 9.26
CA LYS A 56 -2.17 10.01 9.29
C LYS A 56 -1.37 10.41 8.06
N CYS A 57 -1.90 11.36 7.28
CA CYS A 57 -1.26 11.84 6.06
C CYS A 57 -0.69 13.24 6.26
N ASP A 58 0.53 13.46 5.76
CA ASP A 58 1.10 14.79 5.56
C ASP A 58 1.29 15.03 4.06
N GLN A 59 0.43 15.87 3.48
CA GLN A 59 0.48 16.20 2.05
C GLN A 59 1.74 16.98 1.68
N LYS A 60 2.27 17.85 2.57
CA LYS A 60 3.47 18.65 2.30
C LYS A 60 4.72 17.79 2.34
N ALA A 61 4.83 16.93 3.35
CA ALA A 61 5.93 15.98 3.48
C ALA A 61 5.80 14.79 2.51
N LYS A 62 4.64 14.58 1.86
CA LYS A 62 4.32 13.42 1.02
C LYS A 62 4.51 12.10 1.77
N THR A 63 4.02 12.05 3.01
CA THR A 63 4.12 10.89 3.88
C THR A 63 2.75 10.38 4.32
N ILE A 64 2.68 9.07 4.54
CA ILE A 64 1.56 8.40 5.20
C ILE A 64 2.14 7.67 6.40
N GLU A 65 1.73 8.07 7.61
CA GLU A 65 2.04 7.36 8.85
C GLU A 65 0.90 6.37 9.12
N ILE A 66 1.23 5.12 9.38
CA ILE A 66 0.31 4.07 9.77
C ILE A 66 0.67 3.62 11.16
N THR A 67 -0.30 3.67 12.07
CA THR A 67 -0.24 3.02 13.36
C THR A 67 -1.20 1.83 13.33
N ALA A 68 -0.71 0.63 13.58
CA ALA A 68 -1.46 -0.61 13.48
C ALA A 68 -1.30 -1.47 14.74
N ASP A 69 -2.34 -2.23 15.09
CA ASP A 69 -2.36 -3.10 16.29
C ASP A 69 -1.42 -4.31 16.12
N SER A 70 -0.96 -4.62 14.91
CA SER A 70 -0.01 -5.71 14.61
C SER A 70 0.71 -5.53 13.27
N ASP A 71 1.78 -6.30 13.05
CA ASP A 71 2.49 -6.37 11.76
C ASP A 71 1.56 -6.82 10.62
N GLU A 72 0.64 -7.76 10.88
CA GLU A 72 -0.33 -8.21 9.88
C GLU A 72 -1.33 -7.10 9.49
N ALA A 73 -1.80 -6.32 10.48
CA ALA A 73 -2.68 -5.19 10.21
C ALA A 73 -1.95 -4.10 9.40
N ALA A 74 -0.68 -3.81 9.75
CA ALA A 74 0.16 -2.91 8.99
C ALA A 74 0.40 -3.39 7.55
N GLN A 75 0.68 -4.68 7.34
CA GLN A 75 0.84 -5.25 6.00
C GLN A 75 -0.46 -5.17 5.18
N LYS A 76 -1.62 -5.45 5.78
CA LYS A 76 -2.93 -5.30 5.11
C LYS A 76 -3.17 -3.85 4.68
N ALA A 77 -2.73 -2.88 5.49
CA ALA A 77 -2.83 -1.46 5.12
C ALA A 77 -1.96 -1.13 3.89
N ILE A 78 -0.71 -1.61 3.84
CA ILE A 78 0.16 -1.46 2.67
C ILE A 78 -0.44 -2.12 1.43
N ASP A 79 -0.96 -3.35 1.56
CA ASP A 79 -1.59 -4.07 0.45
C ASP A 79 -2.85 -3.34 -0.06
N ALA A 80 -3.63 -2.72 0.84
CA ALA A 80 -4.78 -1.89 0.47
C ALA A 80 -4.37 -0.61 -0.26
N LEU A 81 -3.31 0.08 0.21
CA LEU A 81 -2.75 1.25 -0.47
C LEU A 81 -2.22 0.90 -1.87
N ALA A 82 -1.53 -0.23 -2.02
CA ALA A 82 -1.08 -0.72 -3.32
C ALA A 82 -2.25 -0.92 -4.29
N LYS A 83 -3.34 -1.55 -3.84
CA LYS A 83 -4.56 -1.73 -4.65
C LYS A 83 -5.23 -0.42 -5.02
N ALA A 84 -5.16 0.58 -4.14
CA ALA A 84 -5.69 1.92 -4.39
C ALA A 84 -4.75 2.80 -5.24
N GLY A 85 -3.61 2.28 -5.66
CA GLY A 85 -2.67 2.95 -6.56
C GLY A 85 -1.65 3.85 -5.89
N PHE A 86 -1.49 3.75 -4.56
CA PHE A 86 -0.47 4.49 -3.81
C PHE A 86 0.77 3.64 -3.59
N TYR A 87 1.93 4.26 -3.73
CA TYR A 87 3.22 3.66 -3.48
C TYR A 87 4.13 4.63 -2.72
N GLY A 88 5.14 4.09 -2.05
CA GLY A 88 6.19 4.87 -1.38
C GLY A 88 7.19 3.97 -0.68
N ALA A 89 8.27 4.54 -0.19
CA ALA A 89 9.27 3.82 0.57
C ALA A 89 8.81 3.66 2.02
N THR A 90 8.77 2.43 2.52
CA THR A 90 8.49 2.13 3.92
C THR A 90 9.76 2.18 4.76
N ASP A 91 9.67 2.70 5.99
CA ASP A 91 10.76 2.69 6.98
C ASP A 91 10.86 1.37 7.77
N ASN A 92 9.99 0.42 7.49
CA ASN A 92 9.94 -0.88 8.17
C ASN A 92 10.37 -2.01 7.22
N GLU A 93 11.41 -2.76 7.62
CA GLU A 93 11.96 -3.83 6.78
C GLU A 93 11.03 -5.04 6.60
N LYS A 94 10.10 -5.25 7.54
CA LYS A 94 9.16 -6.38 7.51
C LYS A 94 7.91 -6.07 6.69
N ILE A 95 7.50 -4.79 6.65
CA ILE A 95 6.25 -4.33 6.05
C ILE A 95 6.55 -3.68 4.70
N LYS A 96 6.25 -4.37 3.60
CA LYS A 96 6.65 -3.94 2.25
C LYS A 96 5.52 -4.09 1.23
N TYR A 97 5.59 -3.29 0.19
CA TYR A 97 4.76 -3.47 -0.99
C TYR A 97 5.09 -4.78 -1.70
N LYS A 98 4.07 -5.60 -1.95
CA LYS A 98 4.15 -6.85 -2.73
C LYS A 98 3.63 -6.58 -4.14
N LEU A 99 4.51 -6.10 -5.01
CA LEU A 99 4.16 -5.80 -6.40
C LEU A 99 4.44 -7.00 -7.31
N SER A 100 3.67 -7.11 -8.39
CA SER A 100 3.97 -8.07 -9.46
C SER A 100 5.28 -7.67 -10.14
N GLU A 101 6.08 -8.66 -10.54
CA GLU A 101 7.26 -8.39 -11.35
C GLU A 101 6.87 -7.76 -12.68
N ALA A 102 7.63 -6.75 -13.10
CA ALA A 102 7.49 -6.16 -14.42
C ALA A 102 7.90 -7.18 -15.50
N PRO A 103 7.30 -7.14 -16.70
CA PRO A 103 7.83 -7.89 -17.84
C PRO A 103 9.29 -7.52 -18.08
N LYS A 104 10.13 -8.52 -18.30
CA LYS A 104 11.57 -8.31 -18.56
C LYS A 104 11.82 -7.89 -20.00
N GLY A 105 12.74 -6.95 -20.17
CA GLY A 105 13.20 -6.52 -21.48
C GLY A 105 12.33 -5.44 -22.14
N GLU A 106 12.51 -5.29 -23.44
CA GLU A 106 11.76 -4.33 -24.25
C GLU A 106 10.39 -4.89 -24.67
N VAL A 107 9.39 -4.02 -24.67
CA VAL A 107 8.03 -4.29 -25.12
C VAL A 107 7.61 -3.21 -26.11
N GLU A 108 6.67 -3.53 -27.00
CA GLU A 108 6.08 -2.56 -27.94
C GLU A 108 4.79 -1.95 -27.40
N ARG A 109 4.13 -2.66 -26.47
CA ARG A 109 2.89 -2.22 -25.83
C ARG A 109 2.83 -2.75 -24.40
N LEU A 110 2.43 -1.89 -23.46
CA LEU A 110 2.23 -2.25 -22.07
C LEU A 110 0.96 -1.63 -21.53
N GLU A 111 0.07 -2.43 -20.98
CA GLU A 111 -1.08 -1.94 -20.21
C GLU A 111 -0.69 -1.85 -18.74
N ILE A 112 -0.70 -0.62 -18.21
CA ILE A 112 -0.46 -0.33 -16.80
C ILE A 112 -1.81 -0.28 -16.09
N VAL A 113 -1.89 -0.88 -14.90
CA VAL A 113 -3.09 -0.93 -14.06
C VAL A 113 -2.76 -0.59 -12.61
N GLY A 114 -3.81 -0.25 -11.84
CA GLY A 114 -3.72 -0.02 -10.40
C GLY A 114 -3.05 1.30 -10.03
N VAL A 115 -3.22 2.36 -10.82
CA VAL A 115 -2.61 3.67 -10.60
C VAL A 115 -3.62 4.65 -10.01
N HIS A 116 -3.27 5.33 -8.91
CA HIS A 116 -4.11 6.41 -8.38
C HIS A 116 -4.03 7.66 -9.27
N ASN A 117 -5.02 7.87 -10.12
CA ASN A 117 -5.08 9.01 -11.03
C ASN A 117 -6.40 9.79 -10.89
N CYS A 118 -6.58 10.46 -9.74
CA CYS A 118 -7.85 11.11 -9.38
C CYS A 118 -8.08 12.47 -10.07
N CYS A 119 -7.04 13.15 -10.54
CA CYS A 119 -7.14 14.52 -11.06
C CYS A 119 -6.09 14.84 -12.13
N GLY A 120 -6.19 16.04 -12.72
CA GLY A 120 -5.25 16.52 -13.73
C GLY A 120 -3.80 16.62 -13.25
N GLN A 121 -3.55 16.91 -11.97
CA GLN A 121 -2.19 16.96 -11.42
C GLN A 121 -1.55 15.58 -11.40
N CYS A 122 -2.30 14.53 -11.01
CA CYS A 122 -1.82 13.14 -11.12
C CYS A 122 -1.50 12.79 -12.58
N THR A 123 -2.42 13.10 -13.51
CA THR A 123 -2.21 12.87 -14.95
C THR A 123 -0.94 13.52 -15.45
N THR A 124 -0.71 14.79 -15.09
CA THR A 124 0.50 15.53 -15.49
C THR A 124 1.77 14.90 -14.91
N ALA A 125 1.74 14.51 -13.63
CA ALA A 125 2.88 13.86 -12.98
C ALA A 125 3.23 12.53 -13.63
N ILE A 126 2.21 11.69 -13.93
CA ILE A 126 2.38 10.41 -14.62
C ILE A 126 3.01 10.62 -16.01
N LYS A 127 2.45 11.54 -16.82
CA LYS A 127 2.98 11.82 -18.16
C LYS A 127 4.43 12.30 -18.10
N LYS A 128 4.74 13.22 -17.19
CA LYS A 128 6.11 13.74 -17.01
C LYS A 128 7.11 12.64 -16.61
N ALA A 129 6.72 11.72 -15.75
CA ALA A 129 7.58 10.58 -15.39
C ALA A 129 7.86 9.67 -16.60
N LEU A 130 6.83 9.42 -17.42
CA LEU A 130 6.94 8.58 -18.61
C LEU A 130 7.75 9.24 -19.75
N GLU A 131 7.78 10.58 -19.84
CA GLU A 131 8.65 11.31 -20.78
C GLU A 131 10.15 11.03 -20.54
N GLY A 132 10.53 10.65 -19.30
CA GLY A 132 11.89 10.25 -18.97
C GLY A 132 12.25 8.81 -19.35
N VAL A 133 11.35 8.05 -19.96
CA VAL A 133 11.57 6.66 -20.37
C VAL A 133 11.75 6.58 -21.87
N ASP A 134 12.97 6.31 -22.31
CA ASP A 134 13.30 6.19 -23.73
C ASP A 134 12.43 5.15 -24.43
N GLY A 135 11.98 5.46 -25.63
CA GLY A 135 11.26 4.56 -26.52
C GLY A 135 9.74 4.56 -26.33
N ILE A 136 9.17 5.25 -25.33
CA ILE A 136 7.71 5.46 -25.26
C ILE A 136 7.34 6.55 -26.27
N THR A 137 6.49 6.21 -27.25
CA THR A 137 6.04 7.13 -28.32
C THR A 137 4.62 7.62 -28.13
N ALA A 138 3.77 6.86 -27.42
CA ALA A 138 2.39 7.24 -27.12
C ALA A 138 1.93 6.69 -25.78
N ASN A 139 0.91 7.34 -25.19
CA ASN A 139 0.21 6.86 -24.00
C ASN A 139 -1.25 7.30 -24.01
N THR A 140 -2.11 6.53 -23.30
CA THR A 140 -3.55 6.83 -23.13
C THR A 140 -3.88 7.39 -21.74
N VAL A 141 -2.91 7.98 -21.03
CA VAL A 141 -3.10 8.51 -19.67
C VAL A 141 -4.14 9.64 -19.66
N LYS A 142 -5.18 9.46 -18.87
CA LYS A 142 -6.26 10.45 -18.67
C LYS A 142 -6.73 10.46 -17.21
N ALA A 143 -7.16 11.61 -16.72
CA ALA A 143 -7.68 11.75 -15.36
C ALA A 143 -8.87 10.81 -15.08
N LYS A 144 -8.96 10.37 -13.83
CA LYS A 144 -10.02 9.45 -13.34
C LYS A 144 -9.97 8.05 -13.99
N SER A 145 -8.82 7.65 -14.51
CA SER A 145 -8.57 6.29 -14.98
C SER A 145 -7.43 5.70 -14.16
N ASP A 146 -7.64 4.52 -13.61
CA ASP A 146 -6.65 3.73 -12.87
C ASP A 146 -5.77 2.86 -13.77
N SER A 147 -6.00 2.94 -15.08
CA SER A 147 -5.29 2.18 -16.08
C SER A 147 -5.04 2.99 -17.35
N PHE A 148 -3.98 2.64 -18.07
CA PHE A 148 -3.62 3.25 -19.36
C PHE A 148 -2.67 2.34 -20.13
N VAL A 149 -2.53 2.63 -21.42
CA VAL A 149 -1.63 1.90 -22.32
C VAL A 149 -0.44 2.79 -22.69
N LEU A 150 0.73 2.17 -22.75
CA LEU A 150 1.97 2.73 -23.29
C LEU A 150 2.29 2.00 -24.59
N GLU A 151 2.76 2.75 -25.59
CA GLU A 151 3.15 2.25 -26.89
C GLU A 151 4.55 2.78 -27.28
N GLY A 152 5.30 1.97 -28.02
CA GLY A 152 6.67 2.24 -28.42
C GLY A 152 7.60 1.10 -28.04
N LYS A 153 8.87 1.20 -28.41
CA LYS A 153 9.88 0.19 -28.08
C LYS A 153 10.66 0.62 -26.83
N PHE A 154 10.21 0.16 -25.66
CA PHE A 154 10.72 0.62 -24.35
C PHE A 154 10.87 -0.51 -23.33
N SER A 155 11.67 -0.30 -22.28
CA SER A 155 11.77 -1.22 -21.14
C SER A 155 10.54 -1.10 -20.24
N ALA A 156 9.79 -2.21 -20.08
CA ALA A 156 8.65 -2.27 -19.18
C ALA A 156 9.04 -2.02 -17.72
N GLU A 157 10.22 -2.53 -17.29
CA GLU A 157 10.74 -2.31 -15.94
C GLU A 157 11.01 -0.83 -15.68
N LYS A 158 11.65 -0.11 -16.63
CA LYS A 158 11.90 1.32 -16.49
C LYS A 158 10.62 2.14 -16.43
N ALA A 159 9.62 1.79 -17.24
CA ALA A 159 8.32 2.48 -17.24
C ALA A 159 7.60 2.32 -15.90
N ILE A 160 7.54 1.12 -15.34
CA ILE A 160 6.95 0.86 -14.03
C ILE A 160 7.76 1.57 -12.92
N GLN A 161 9.10 1.45 -12.96
CA GLN A 161 9.96 2.08 -11.95
C GLN A 161 9.80 3.60 -11.93
N ALA A 162 9.71 4.26 -13.09
CA ALA A 162 9.48 5.70 -13.18
C ALA A 162 8.20 6.16 -12.47
N LEU A 163 7.14 5.34 -12.50
CA LEU A 163 5.90 5.60 -11.78
C LEU A 163 6.03 5.36 -10.27
N LEU A 164 6.71 4.28 -9.88
CA LEU A 164 6.99 3.99 -8.48
C LEU A 164 7.84 5.09 -7.83
N ASP A 165 8.84 5.60 -8.53
CA ASP A 165 9.77 6.64 -8.04
C ASP A 165 9.05 7.95 -7.69
N ILE A 166 7.93 8.23 -8.34
CA ILE A 166 7.11 9.40 -8.06
C ILE A 166 5.88 9.11 -7.18
N GLY A 167 5.82 7.91 -6.59
CA GLY A 167 4.85 7.55 -5.56
C GLY A 167 3.52 7.01 -6.05
N PHE A 168 3.44 6.53 -7.30
CA PHE A 168 2.29 5.80 -7.82
C PHE A 168 2.55 4.30 -7.79
N CYS A 169 1.62 3.51 -7.26
CA CYS A 169 1.62 2.08 -7.52
C CYS A 169 1.27 1.85 -8.98
N ALA A 170 2.05 1.03 -9.66
CA ALA A 170 1.84 0.69 -11.06
C ALA A 170 2.24 -0.77 -11.30
N GLN A 171 1.43 -1.51 -12.02
CA GLN A 171 1.68 -2.89 -12.36
C GLN A 171 1.33 -3.16 -13.82
N ALA A 172 2.05 -4.09 -14.44
CA ALA A 172 1.65 -4.61 -15.75
C ALA A 172 0.37 -5.43 -15.61
N LYS A 173 -0.59 -5.23 -16.50
CA LYS A 173 -1.75 -6.11 -16.60
C LYS A 173 -1.28 -7.50 -17.05
N LYS A 174 -1.74 -8.52 -16.34
CA LYS A 174 -1.50 -9.92 -16.68
C LYS A 174 -2.42 -10.36 -17.83
#